data_709392ce083502f0d573cf93694d1745
#
_entry.id   709392ce083502f0d573cf93694d1745
#
_cell.length_a   1.000
_cell.length_b   1.000
_cell.length_c   1.000
_cell.angle_alpha   90.00
_cell.angle_beta   90.00
_cell.angle_gamma   90.00
#
_symmetry.space_group_name_H-M   'P 1'
#
loop_
_entity.id
_entity.type
_entity.pdbx_description
1 polymer ?
#
loop_
_entity_poly.entity_id
_entity_poly.type
_entity_poly.pdbx_seq_one_letter_code
_entity_poly.pdbx_strand_id
1 'polypeptide(L)'
;MQRILFFCASLSLAVLLSYSSQASIKPPLKVLILTSPGVYHNYEQQTQALAYGIAEHVNVRFDVSLAELERWKTTDFAQGYDALIYNLCMADNQDNALIANLRRQTEQLGVPALVIHCTMHSFRETNLWWPMFGLQTKAHESLRPLAQIQAAPHPILQGIPNDWTVANDELYINLQFEAQTLLSAIGDDTKPHTTAWLAYQGKTPIFGTTLGHSDETLNDPAFGRLIANALLFVTDNLSDQGIAEVTLEPVTDGVNIINTVSAPEGVVFLGEQGMDCAFRQLAIAAGPCYLGCILNPLEWGEETQTCKRSCERKLPSSDEIIGHCAPEA
;
A
#
# COMPACT_ATOMS: atom_id res chain seq x y z
N MET A 1 -59.06 64.00 29.26
CA MET A 1 -58.57 62.69 29.73
C MET A 1 -57.63 62.14 28.69
N GLN A 2 -56.34 62.35 28.87
CA GLN A 2 -55.29 61.87 27.89
C GLN A 2 -54.68 60.59 28.46
N ARG A 3 -54.81 59.49 27.71
CA ARG A 3 -54.18 58.23 28.10
C ARG A 3 -52.80 58.18 27.44
N ILE A 4 -51.78 58.13 28.28
CA ILE A 4 -50.39 57.92 27.90
C ILE A 4 -50.15 56.39 27.78
N LEU A 5 -49.79 55.88 26.57
CA LEU A 5 -49.39 54.54 26.37
C LEU A 5 -47.84 54.43 26.47
N PHE A 6 -47.37 53.68 27.49
CA PHE A 6 -45.96 53.30 27.56
C PHE A 6 -45.66 52.11 26.71
N PHE A 7 -44.80 52.31 25.72
CA PHE A 7 -44.21 51.23 24.98
C PHE A 7 -42.95 50.74 25.71
N CYS A 8 -43.03 49.55 26.28
CA CYS A 8 -41.83 48.84 26.76
C CYS A 8 -41.16 48.15 25.57
N ALA A 9 -40.03 48.71 25.11
CA ALA A 9 -39.16 48.05 24.14
C ALA A 9 -38.26 47.06 24.89
N SER A 10 -38.56 45.77 24.78
CA SER A 10 -37.68 44.68 25.27
C SER A 10 -36.51 44.48 24.29
N LEU A 11 -35.34 44.91 24.70
CA LEU A 11 -34.09 44.66 23.98
C LEU A 11 -33.65 43.21 24.27
N SER A 12 -33.94 42.29 23.35
CA SER A 12 -33.42 40.92 23.42
C SER A 12 -31.98 40.90 22.95
N LEU A 13 -31.03 40.84 23.86
CA LEU A 13 -29.60 40.66 23.60
C LEU A 13 -29.37 39.19 23.26
N ALA A 14 -29.33 38.87 21.95
CA ALA A 14 -28.92 37.57 21.46
C ALA A 14 -27.40 37.43 21.63
N VAL A 15 -26.98 36.75 22.69
CA VAL A 15 -25.58 36.35 22.88
C VAL A 15 -25.31 35.21 21.88
N LEU A 16 -24.69 35.53 20.74
CA LEU A 16 -24.10 34.55 19.84
C LEU A 16 -22.90 33.91 20.55
N LEU A 17 -23.14 32.79 21.20
CA LEU A 17 -22.05 31.90 21.65
C LEU A 17 -21.41 31.31 20.42
N SER A 18 -20.32 31.94 19.98
CA SER A 18 -19.40 31.33 19.01
C SER A 18 -18.77 30.15 19.73
N TYR A 19 -19.28 28.94 19.48
CA TYR A 19 -18.58 27.72 19.79
C TYR A 19 -17.40 27.64 18.81
N SER A 20 -16.24 28.15 19.24
CA SER A 20 -14.99 27.71 18.61
C SER A 20 -14.84 26.24 18.95
N SER A 21 -15.13 25.38 17.97
CA SER A 21 -14.71 23.98 18.02
C SER A 21 -13.19 24.00 18.18
N GLN A 22 -12.70 23.81 19.39
CA GLN A 22 -11.29 23.50 19.59
C GLN A 22 -11.08 22.14 18.93
N ALA A 23 -10.32 22.13 17.83
CA ALA A 23 -9.89 20.87 17.22
C ALA A 23 -9.21 20.03 18.31
N SER A 24 -9.74 18.85 18.58
CA SER A 24 -9.14 17.97 19.58
C SER A 24 -7.78 17.53 19.05
N ILE A 25 -6.73 17.73 19.86
CA ILE A 25 -5.41 17.18 19.56
C ILE A 25 -5.51 15.68 19.82
N LYS A 26 -5.27 14.87 18.78
CA LYS A 26 -5.18 13.40 18.88
C LYS A 26 -3.71 12.98 18.89
N PRO A 27 -3.37 11.84 19.51
CA PRO A 27 -2.02 11.26 19.38
C PRO A 27 -1.71 10.96 17.92
N PRO A 28 -0.41 10.84 17.56
CA PRO A 28 -0.01 10.39 16.23
C PRO A 28 -0.70 9.08 15.84
N LEU A 29 -1.05 8.93 14.58
CA LEU A 29 -1.59 7.66 14.07
C LEU A 29 -0.58 6.53 14.30
N LYS A 30 -1.06 5.37 14.71
CA LYS A 30 -0.26 4.17 14.87
C LYS A 30 -0.58 3.20 13.74
N VAL A 31 0.38 2.95 12.86
CA VAL A 31 0.19 2.17 11.63
C VAL A 31 1.14 0.97 11.62
N LEU A 32 0.61 -0.20 11.27
CA LEU A 32 1.42 -1.40 11.08
C LEU A 32 1.66 -1.61 9.58
N ILE A 33 2.92 -1.61 9.17
CA ILE A 33 3.33 -1.99 7.81
C ILE A 33 3.69 -3.48 7.82
N LEU A 34 2.97 -4.28 7.02
CA LEU A 34 3.32 -5.65 6.74
C LEU A 34 4.16 -5.68 5.48
N THR A 35 5.34 -6.26 5.55
CA THR A 35 6.26 -6.38 4.43
C THR A 35 6.87 -7.77 4.35
N SER A 36 7.39 -8.15 3.21
CA SER A 36 8.01 -9.46 3.00
C SER A 36 9.41 -9.29 2.39
N PRO A 37 10.33 -10.20 2.64
CA PRO A 37 11.53 -10.26 1.81
C PRO A 37 11.07 -10.58 0.38
N GLY A 38 11.62 -9.90 -0.60
CA GLY A 38 11.25 -10.09 -1.98
C GLY A 38 12.45 -10.08 -2.89
N VAL A 39 12.45 -10.96 -3.89
CA VAL A 39 13.49 -10.97 -4.94
C VAL A 39 13.24 -9.92 -6.02
N TYR A 40 12.04 -9.33 -6.06
CA TYR A 40 11.62 -8.37 -7.07
C TYR A 40 11.62 -6.92 -6.58
N HIS A 41 11.76 -6.71 -5.26
CA HIS A 41 11.66 -5.40 -4.62
C HIS A 41 12.65 -5.28 -3.46
N ASN A 42 13.26 -4.12 -3.32
CA ASN A 42 14.04 -3.76 -2.13
C ASN A 42 13.10 -3.25 -1.04
N TYR A 43 12.32 -4.16 -0.42
CA TYR A 43 11.32 -3.78 0.57
C TYR A 43 11.86 -3.08 1.81
N GLU A 44 13.11 -3.26 2.16
CA GLU A 44 13.74 -2.53 3.27
C GLU A 44 13.77 -1.03 2.96
N GLN A 45 14.37 -0.65 1.84
CA GLN A 45 14.46 0.75 1.40
C GLN A 45 13.08 1.30 1.01
N GLN A 46 12.27 0.51 0.31
CA GLN A 46 10.94 0.91 -0.13
C GLN A 46 9.98 1.15 1.03
N THR A 47 10.04 0.34 2.09
CA THR A 47 9.25 0.55 3.30
C THR A 47 9.66 1.85 4.01
N GLN A 48 10.95 2.16 4.04
CA GLN A 48 11.44 3.42 4.61
C GLN A 48 10.99 4.62 3.78
N ALA A 49 11.16 4.58 2.46
CA ALA A 49 10.72 5.65 1.56
C ALA A 49 9.22 5.93 1.68
N LEU A 50 8.40 4.85 1.68
CA LEU A 50 6.96 4.93 1.88
C LEU A 50 6.61 5.58 3.23
N ALA A 51 7.22 5.14 4.31
CA ALA A 51 6.95 5.65 5.65
C ALA A 51 7.35 7.13 5.78
N TYR A 52 8.51 7.53 5.26
CA TYR A 52 8.96 8.93 5.27
C TYR A 52 8.08 9.81 4.39
N GLY A 53 7.74 9.37 3.17
CA GLY A 53 6.84 10.12 2.29
C GLY A 53 5.46 10.39 2.92
N ILE A 54 4.91 9.43 3.68
CA ILE A 54 3.67 9.64 4.44
C ILE A 54 3.91 10.63 5.59
N ALA A 55 4.99 10.48 6.34
CA ALA A 55 5.28 11.28 7.53
C ALA A 55 5.56 12.76 7.22
N GLU A 56 5.93 13.12 5.98
CA GLU A 56 5.99 14.52 5.53
C GLU A 56 4.64 15.25 5.61
N HIS A 57 3.53 14.50 5.65
CA HIS A 57 2.18 15.05 5.56
C HIS A 57 1.29 14.71 6.76
N VAL A 58 1.62 13.66 7.52
CA VAL A 58 0.80 13.13 8.62
C VAL A 58 1.69 12.80 9.81
N ASN A 59 1.27 13.20 11.00
CA ASN A 59 1.92 12.75 12.23
C ASN A 59 1.56 11.30 12.48
N VAL A 60 2.51 10.40 12.30
CA VAL A 60 2.31 8.96 12.29
C VAL A 60 3.52 8.25 12.89
N ARG A 61 3.27 7.10 13.53
CA ARG A 61 4.28 6.15 13.96
C ARG A 61 4.03 4.83 13.25
N PHE A 62 5.08 4.25 12.72
CA PHE A 62 5.02 2.96 12.04
C PHE A 62 5.67 1.88 12.89
N ASP A 63 4.98 0.75 13.04
CA ASP A 63 5.60 -0.51 13.37
C ASP A 63 5.74 -1.30 12.06
N VAL A 64 6.87 -1.95 11.82
CA VAL A 64 7.12 -2.76 10.63
C VAL A 64 7.19 -4.23 11.02
N SER A 65 6.39 -5.06 10.39
CA SER A 65 6.37 -6.51 10.57
C SER A 65 6.88 -7.17 9.30
N LEU A 66 8.10 -7.72 9.35
CA LEU A 66 8.75 -8.36 8.22
C LEU A 66 8.49 -9.87 8.26
N ALA A 67 7.70 -10.36 7.30
CA ALA A 67 7.44 -11.79 7.06
C ALA A 67 7.16 -12.64 8.33
N GLU A 68 6.56 -12.02 9.34
CA GLU A 68 6.20 -12.72 10.60
C GLU A 68 4.97 -13.61 10.39
N LEU A 69 5.07 -14.58 9.46
CA LEU A 69 3.92 -15.37 8.99
C LEU A 69 3.17 -16.07 10.12
N GLU A 70 3.86 -16.57 11.13
CA GLU A 70 3.19 -17.22 12.27
C GLU A 70 2.41 -16.20 13.12
N ARG A 71 2.93 -14.98 13.27
CA ARG A 71 2.19 -13.89 13.91
C ARG A 71 0.99 -13.49 13.07
N TRP A 72 1.15 -13.38 11.74
CA TRP A 72 0.06 -13.01 10.84
C TRP A 72 -1.05 -14.06 10.73
N LYS A 73 -0.78 -15.31 11.12
CA LYS A 73 -1.80 -16.37 11.26
C LYS A 73 -2.55 -16.30 12.59
N THR A 74 -2.06 -15.52 13.56
CA THR A 74 -2.74 -15.37 14.84
C THR A 74 -3.91 -14.41 14.71
N THR A 75 -4.92 -14.58 15.55
CA THR A 75 -6.02 -13.62 15.65
C THR A 75 -5.51 -12.29 16.20
N ASP A 76 -6.11 -11.19 15.77
CA ASP A 76 -5.96 -9.86 16.38
C ASP A 76 -4.54 -9.24 16.35
N PHE A 77 -3.66 -9.66 15.41
CA PHE A 77 -2.30 -9.09 15.32
C PHE A 77 -2.31 -7.57 15.02
N ALA A 78 -3.41 -7.06 14.44
CA ALA A 78 -3.60 -5.65 14.14
C ALA A 78 -4.28 -4.85 15.27
N GLN A 79 -4.56 -5.50 16.41
CA GLN A 79 -5.21 -4.81 17.53
C GLN A 79 -4.36 -3.65 18.05
N GLY A 80 -4.99 -2.47 18.16
CA GLY A 80 -4.36 -1.25 18.66
C GLY A 80 -3.62 -0.44 17.60
N TYR A 81 -3.73 -0.82 16.32
CA TYR A 81 -3.34 0.01 15.19
C TYR A 81 -4.55 0.72 14.58
N ASP A 82 -4.33 1.97 14.13
CA ASP A 82 -5.35 2.77 13.46
C ASP A 82 -5.54 2.34 12.01
N ALA A 83 -4.49 1.79 11.37
CA ALA A 83 -4.54 1.24 10.02
C ALA A 83 -3.43 0.20 9.78
N LEU A 84 -3.64 -0.60 8.72
CA LEU A 84 -2.64 -1.51 8.15
C LEU A 84 -2.14 -0.98 6.81
N ILE A 85 -0.86 -1.18 6.51
CA ILE A 85 -0.31 -1.03 5.16
C ILE A 85 0.26 -2.38 4.74
N TYR A 86 -0.29 -2.96 3.68
CA TYR A 86 0.26 -4.13 3.03
C TYR A 86 1.21 -3.68 1.93
N ASN A 87 2.50 -3.80 2.17
CA ASN A 87 3.59 -3.54 1.21
C ASN A 87 4.43 -4.80 1.06
N LEU A 88 3.88 -5.81 0.42
CA LEU A 88 4.45 -7.16 0.35
C LEU A 88 4.19 -7.81 -1.00
N CYS A 89 5.00 -8.80 -1.36
CA CYS A 89 4.84 -9.61 -2.57
C CYS A 89 5.01 -11.10 -2.23
N MET A 90 3.91 -11.81 -2.16
CA MET A 90 3.84 -13.24 -1.82
C MET A 90 3.11 -14.01 -2.92
N ALA A 91 3.57 -13.82 -4.17
CA ALA A 91 2.87 -14.24 -5.38
C ALA A 91 2.43 -15.72 -5.36
N ASP A 92 3.33 -16.61 -4.99
CA ASP A 92 3.13 -18.05 -5.06
C ASP A 92 2.70 -18.68 -3.73
N ASN A 93 2.48 -17.86 -2.69
CA ASN A 93 2.00 -18.34 -1.40
C ASN A 93 0.51 -18.72 -1.52
N GLN A 94 0.16 -19.93 -1.03
CA GLN A 94 -1.18 -20.49 -1.07
C GLN A 94 -1.71 -20.86 0.32
N ASP A 95 -1.13 -20.31 1.38
CA ASP A 95 -1.55 -20.57 2.76
C ASP A 95 -2.90 -19.91 3.04
N ASN A 96 -3.97 -20.70 2.92
CA ASN A 96 -5.34 -20.22 3.13
C ASN A 96 -5.59 -19.71 4.55
N ALA A 97 -4.89 -20.24 5.55
CA ALA A 97 -5.04 -19.78 6.93
C ALA A 97 -4.43 -18.39 7.11
N LEU A 98 -3.28 -18.15 6.48
CA LEU A 98 -2.65 -16.84 6.42
C LEU A 98 -3.58 -15.83 5.73
N ILE A 99 -4.04 -16.14 4.51
CA ILE A 99 -4.94 -15.27 3.74
C ILE A 99 -6.19 -14.95 4.55
N ALA A 100 -6.81 -15.95 5.15
CA ALA A 100 -8.04 -15.77 5.93
C ALA A 100 -7.82 -14.83 7.12
N ASN A 101 -6.70 -14.92 7.83
CA ASN A 101 -6.44 -14.07 8.97
C ASN A 101 -5.99 -12.65 8.58
N LEU A 102 -5.23 -12.49 7.49
CA LEU A 102 -4.93 -11.16 6.94
C LEU A 102 -6.23 -10.41 6.58
N ARG A 103 -7.14 -11.06 5.86
CA ARG A 103 -8.45 -10.50 5.52
C ARG A 103 -9.30 -10.19 6.75
N ARG A 104 -9.28 -11.09 7.73
CA ARG A 104 -10.06 -10.96 8.96
C ARG A 104 -9.79 -9.65 9.69
N GLN A 105 -8.56 -9.15 9.70
CA GLN A 105 -8.22 -7.88 10.37
C GLN A 105 -9.07 -6.72 9.83
N THR A 106 -9.31 -6.68 8.53
CA THR A 106 -10.10 -5.62 7.89
C THR A 106 -11.59 -5.98 7.82
N GLU A 107 -11.93 -7.20 7.36
CA GLU A 107 -13.31 -7.60 7.10
C GLU A 107 -14.15 -7.81 8.37
N GLN A 108 -13.54 -8.29 9.43
CA GLN A 108 -14.25 -8.66 10.66
C GLN A 108 -13.89 -7.76 11.85
N LEU A 109 -12.62 -7.36 11.97
CA LEU A 109 -12.17 -6.52 13.08
C LEU A 109 -12.25 -5.02 12.75
N GLY A 110 -12.51 -4.67 11.48
CA GLY A 110 -12.75 -3.29 11.06
C GLY A 110 -11.49 -2.43 11.03
N VAL A 111 -10.29 -3.01 10.98
CA VAL A 111 -9.06 -2.24 10.84
C VAL A 111 -8.91 -1.81 9.37
N PRO A 112 -8.93 -0.51 9.06
CA PRO A 112 -8.78 -0.03 7.69
C PRO A 112 -7.41 -0.37 7.12
N ALA A 113 -7.31 -0.46 5.79
CA ALA A 113 -6.08 -0.90 5.15
C ALA A 113 -5.71 -0.08 3.91
N LEU A 114 -4.41 0.02 3.67
CA LEU A 114 -3.84 0.43 2.40
C LEU A 114 -3.14 -0.78 1.78
N VAL A 115 -3.36 -1.03 0.49
CA VAL A 115 -2.71 -2.11 -0.26
C VAL A 115 -1.87 -1.50 -1.38
N ILE A 116 -0.57 -1.80 -1.38
CA ILE A 116 0.41 -1.13 -2.22
C ILE A 116 1.01 -2.13 -3.22
N HIS A 117 1.03 -1.75 -4.48
CA HIS A 117 1.77 -2.38 -5.59
C HIS A 117 1.65 -3.90 -5.63
N CYS A 118 2.74 -4.63 -5.42
CA CYS A 118 2.81 -6.09 -5.54
C CYS A 118 1.93 -6.85 -4.54
N THR A 119 1.34 -6.17 -3.55
CA THR A 119 0.31 -6.75 -2.69
C THR A 119 -0.83 -7.35 -3.50
N MET A 120 -1.19 -6.75 -4.65
CA MET A 120 -2.22 -7.26 -5.56
C MET A 120 -1.83 -8.56 -6.26
N HIS A 121 -0.55 -8.80 -6.46
CA HIS A 121 -0.03 -10.06 -7.01
C HIS A 121 0.22 -11.14 -5.96
N SER A 122 0.13 -10.80 -4.68
CA SER A 122 0.23 -11.79 -3.60
C SER A 122 -0.92 -12.78 -3.68
N PHE A 123 -0.64 -14.04 -3.38
CA PHE A 123 -1.63 -15.13 -3.38
C PHE A 123 -2.39 -15.27 -4.70
N ARG A 124 -1.78 -14.93 -5.83
CA ARG A 124 -2.40 -14.84 -7.16
C ARG A 124 -2.98 -16.15 -7.70
N GLU A 125 -2.54 -17.29 -7.16
CA GLU A 125 -3.06 -18.61 -7.53
C GLU A 125 -4.41 -18.94 -6.88
N THR A 126 -4.90 -18.05 -5.98
CA THR A 126 -6.20 -18.19 -5.32
C THR A 126 -7.11 -17.01 -5.68
N ASN A 127 -8.42 -17.21 -5.54
CA ASN A 127 -9.41 -16.12 -5.61
C ASN A 127 -9.82 -15.61 -4.22
N LEU A 128 -9.03 -15.90 -3.19
CA LEU A 128 -9.38 -15.56 -1.81
C LEU A 128 -8.89 -14.18 -1.39
N TRP A 129 -7.88 -13.61 -2.06
CA TRP A 129 -7.21 -12.39 -1.62
C TRP A 129 -7.82 -11.12 -2.20
N TRP A 130 -7.89 -11.03 -3.53
CA TRP A 130 -8.32 -9.82 -4.23
C TRP A 130 -9.74 -9.31 -3.86
N PRO A 131 -10.73 -10.15 -3.45
CA PRO A 131 -12.05 -9.64 -3.10
C PRO A 131 -12.06 -8.71 -1.87
N MET A 132 -11.00 -8.75 -1.04
CA MET A 132 -10.88 -7.84 0.08
C MET A 132 -10.77 -6.38 -0.39
N PHE A 133 -9.99 -6.13 -1.42
CA PHE A 133 -9.70 -4.78 -1.92
C PHE A 133 -10.24 -4.48 -3.33
N GLY A 134 -10.95 -5.43 -3.94
CA GLY A 134 -11.79 -5.19 -5.13
C GLY A 134 -11.04 -5.11 -6.46
N LEU A 135 -9.75 -5.46 -6.54
CA LEU A 135 -9.01 -5.49 -7.80
C LEU A 135 -8.24 -6.80 -7.97
N GLN A 136 -8.49 -7.50 -9.08
CA GLN A 136 -7.72 -8.66 -9.50
C GLN A 136 -6.78 -8.30 -10.65
N THR A 137 -5.51 -8.68 -10.51
CA THR A 137 -4.51 -8.58 -11.55
C THR A 137 -3.55 -9.77 -11.48
N LYS A 138 -3.02 -10.20 -12.63
CA LYS A 138 -2.03 -11.29 -12.73
C LYS A 138 -0.86 -10.95 -13.66
N ALA A 139 -0.88 -9.77 -14.24
CA ALA A 139 0.13 -9.30 -15.19
C ALA A 139 0.26 -7.78 -15.12
N HIS A 140 1.39 -7.29 -15.58
CA HIS A 140 1.70 -5.88 -15.73
C HIS A 140 2.48 -5.65 -17.02
N GLU A 141 2.49 -4.41 -17.49
CA GLU A 141 3.36 -3.95 -18.57
C GLU A 141 4.78 -3.70 -18.05
N SER A 142 5.72 -3.50 -18.96
CA SER A 142 7.09 -3.10 -18.60
C SER A 142 7.11 -1.72 -17.96
N LEU A 143 8.13 -1.47 -17.14
CA LEU A 143 8.40 -0.17 -16.54
C LEU A 143 8.40 0.95 -17.57
N ARG A 144 7.64 2.00 -17.33
CA ARG A 144 7.58 3.20 -18.15
C ARG A 144 6.95 4.37 -17.39
N PRO A 145 7.04 5.60 -17.92
CA PRO A 145 6.26 6.72 -17.39
C PRO A 145 4.76 6.45 -17.51
N LEU A 146 4.01 6.72 -16.43
CA LEU A 146 2.57 6.53 -16.35
C LEU A 146 1.87 7.87 -16.07
N ALA A 147 1.32 8.49 -17.10
CA ALA A 147 0.46 9.67 -16.93
C ALA A 147 -0.84 9.27 -16.25
N GLN A 148 -1.14 9.91 -15.11
CA GLN A 148 -2.29 9.60 -14.29
C GLN A 148 -3.53 10.41 -14.73
N ILE A 149 -4.66 9.74 -14.79
CA ILE A 149 -5.96 10.32 -15.15
C ILE A 149 -6.84 10.25 -13.89
N GLN A 150 -7.26 11.39 -13.39
CA GLN A 150 -8.19 11.48 -12.28
C GLN A 150 -9.61 11.16 -12.76
N ALA A 151 -10.28 10.19 -12.10
CA ALA A 151 -11.63 9.78 -12.50
C ALA A 151 -12.69 10.85 -12.16
N ALA A 152 -12.59 11.45 -10.97
CA ALA A 152 -13.44 12.53 -10.48
C ALA A 152 -12.74 13.22 -9.29
N PRO A 153 -13.15 14.44 -8.92
CA PRO A 153 -12.67 15.06 -7.68
C PRO A 153 -12.94 14.16 -6.47
N HIS A 154 -11.93 13.96 -5.64
CA HIS A 154 -12.03 13.18 -4.41
C HIS A 154 -11.08 13.75 -3.34
N PRO A 155 -11.44 13.74 -2.04
CA PRO A 155 -10.58 14.26 -0.97
C PRO A 155 -9.16 13.69 -0.97
N ILE A 156 -9.02 12.40 -1.26
CA ILE A 156 -7.72 11.71 -1.36
C ILE A 156 -6.82 12.34 -2.45
N LEU A 157 -7.40 12.90 -3.51
CA LEU A 157 -6.65 13.49 -4.63
C LEU A 157 -6.29 14.96 -4.40
N GLN A 158 -6.66 15.55 -3.27
CA GLN A 158 -6.37 16.95 -2.97
C GLN A 158 -4.86 17.20 -2.90
N GLY A 159 -4.39 18.14 -3.72
CA GLY A 159 -2.97 18.48 -3.84
C GLY A 159 -2.15 17.56 -4.75
N ILE A 160 -2.81 16.59 -5.40
CA ILE A 160 -2.17 15.80 -6.47
C ILE A 160 -2.32 16.58 -7.79
N PRO A 161 -1.22 16.81 -8.54
CA PRO A 161 -1.28 17.53 -9.82
C PRO A 161 -2.21 16.82 -10.84
N ASN A 162 -3.00 17.57 -11.58
CA ASN A 162 -3.89 17.00 -12.59
C ASN A 162 -3.13 16.37 -13.78
N ASP A 163 -1.90 16.80 -14.00
CA ASP A 163 -0.97 16.31 -15.02
C ASP A 163 0.13 15.43 -14.44
N TRP A 164 -0.12 14.82 -13.27
CA TRP A 164 0.85 13.97 -12.63
C TRP A 164 1.24 12.79 -13.51
N THR A 165 2.55 12.63 -13.69
CA THR A 165 3.13 11.49 -14.39
C THR A 165 4.13 10.82 -13.46
N VAL A 166 3.84 9.58 -13.08
CA VAL A 166 4.78 8.72 -12.37
C VAL A 166 5.93 8.39 -13.33
N ALA A 167 7.16 8.67 -12.91
CA ALA A 167 8.30 8.66 -13.82
C ALA A 167 8.64 7.27 -14.38
N ASN A 168 8.52 6.24 -13.54
CA ASN A 168 8.90 4.88 -13.89
C ASN A 168 8.16 3.86 -13.02
N ASP A 169 7.11 3.24 -13.55
CA ASP A 169 6.34 2.23 -12.81
C ASP A 169 5.73 1.18 -13.74
N GLU A 170 5.20 0.10 -13.17
CA GLU A 170 4.51 -0.97 -13.87
C GLU A 170 3.01 -0.69 -13.95
N LEU A 171 2.43 -0.72 -15.15
CA LEU A 171 0.99 -0.67 -15.28
C LEU A 171 0.39 -2.06 -15.14
N TYR A 172 -0.36 -2.28 -14.06
CA TYR A 172 -1.04 -3.54 -13.80
C TYR A 172 -2.30 -3.69 -14.65
N ILE A 173 -2.42 -4.83 -15.32
CA ILE A 173 -3.58 -5.15 -16.15
C ILE A 173 -4.73 -5.61 -15.26
N ASN A 174 -5.81 -4.84 -15.24
CA ASN A 174 -6.98 -5.15 -14.42
C ASN A 174 -7.80 -6.28 -15.07
N LEU A 175 -7.97 -7.40 -14.35
CA LEU A 175 -8.78 -8.54 -14.78
C LEU A 175 -10.21 -8.44 -14.27
N GLN A 176 -10.38 -8.15 -12.97
CA GLN A 176 -11.67 -7.89 -12.33
C GLN A 176 -11.53 -6.65 -11.45
N PHE A 177 -12.59 -5.86 -11.39
CA PHE A 177 -12.61 -4.63 -10.62
C PHE A 177 -13.99 -4.36 -10.05
N GLU A 178 -14.08 -4.28 -8.72
CA GLU A 178 -15.32 -4.09 -7.95
C GLU A 178 -15.12 -3.00 -6.90
N ALA A 179 -14.63 -1.81 -7.33
CA ALA A 179 -14.31 -0.72 -6.43
C ALA A 179 -14.49 0.65 -7.13
N GLN A 180 -14.21 1.73 -6.43
CA GLN A 180 -14.26 3.09 -6.98
C GLN A 180 -12.88 3.51 -7.50
N THR A 181 -12.74 3.69 -8.81
CA THR A 181 -11.52 4.26 -9.41
C THR A 181 -11.29 5.70 -8.94
N LEU A 182 -10.09 6.00 -8.50
CA LEU A 182 -9.59 7.36 -8.22
C LEU A 182 -8.63 7.83 -9.32
N LEU A 183 -7.67 6.99 -9.68
CA LEU A 183 -6.68 7.23 -10.73
C LEU A 183 -6.64 6.04 -11.69
N SER A 184 -6.29 6.34 -12.94
CA SER A 184 -6.02 5.33 -13.97
C SER A 184 -4.91 5.80 -14.90
N ALA A 185 -4.31 4.85 -15.65
CA ALA A 185 -3.40 5.15 -16.76
C ALA A 185 -3.78 4.31 -17.97
N ILE A 186 -3.39 4.78 -19.16
CA ILE A 186 -3.69 4.08 -20.42
C ILE A 186 -2.64 3.01 -20.66
N GLY A 187 -3.08 1.79 -20.91
CA GLY A 187 -2.24 0.65 -21.25
C GLY A 187 -1.86 0.58 -22.73
N ASP A 188 -0.94 -0.31 -23.05
CA ASP A 188 -0.56 -0.61 -24.44
C ASP A 188 -1.74 -1.17 -25.24
N ASP A 189 -2.73 -1.75 -24.56
CA ASP A 189 -4.01 -2.18 -25.13
C ASP A 189 -4.98 -1.00 -25.40
N THR A 190 -4.53 0.23 -25.19
CA THR A 190 -5.29 1.49 -25.34
C THR A 190 -6.47 1.65 -24.39
N LYS A 191 -6.56 0.83 -23.34
CA LYS A 191 -7.61 0.90 -22.32
C LYS A 191 -7.10 1.55 -21.03
N PRO A 192 -8.00 2.19 -20.26
CA PRO A 192 -7.65 2.65 -18.94
C PRO A 192 -7.58 1.46 -17.97
N HIS A 193 -6.49 1.40 -17.21
CA HIS A 193 -6.32 0.50 -16.06
C HIS A 193 -6.25 1.33 -14.78
N THR A 194 -7.02 0.92 -13.78
CA THR A 194 -7.04 1.59 -12.48
C THR A 194 -5.68 1.47 -11.80
N THR A 195 -5.14 2.61 -11.37
CA THR A 195 -3.86 2.69 -10.65
C THR A 195 -4.04 3.08 -9.19
N ALA A 196 -5.15 3.75 -8.83
CA ALA A 196 -5.55 3.97 -7.44
C ALA A 196 -7.07 3.89 -7.29
N TRP A 197 -7.53 3.33 -6.18
CA TRP A 197 -8.96 3.11 -5.95
C TRP A 197 -9.33 3.06 -4.48
N LEU A 198 -10.64 3.10 -4.22
CA LEU A 198 -11.23 2.93 -2.91
C LEU A 198 -12.23 1.77 -2.93
N ALA A 199 -12.09 0.86 -1.98
CA ALA A 199 -13.00 -0.27 -1.75
C ALA A 199 -13.50 -0.27 -0.31
N TYR A 200 -14.51 -1.10 -0.03
CA TYR A 200 -15.08 -1.20 1.31
C TYR A 200 -15.39 -2.66 1.65
N GLN A 201 -15.07 -3.03 2.88
CA GLN A 201 -15.60 -4.27 3.50
C GLN A 201 -16.62 -3.87 4.57
N GLY A 202 -17.89 -3.96 4.21
CA GLY A 202 -18.96 -3.37 5.02
C GLY A 202 -18.78 -1.85 5.14
N LYS A 203 -18.37 -1.37 6.31
CA LYS A 203 -18.07 0.06 6.54
C LYS A 203 -16.57 0.36 6.57
N THR A 204 -15.72 -0.65 6.54
CA THR A 204 -14.27 -0.49 6.65
C THR A 204 -13.70 -0.09 5.30
N PRO A 205 -13.11 1.10 5.17
CA PRO A 205 -12.50 1.55 3.92
C PRO A 205 -11.15 0.90 3.68
N ILE A 206 -10.85 0.66 2.40
CA ILE A 206 -9.58 0.14 1.93
C ILE A 206 -9.14 1.00 0.74
N PHE A 207 -7.97 1.60 0.84
CA PHE A 207 -7.35 2.25 -0.30
C PHE A 207 -6.39 1.28 -1.00
N GLY A 208 -6.38 1.26 -2.31
CA GLY A 208 -5.44 0.48 -3.10
C GLY A 208 -4.73 1.31 -4.16
N THR A 209 -3.47 0.97 -4.42
CA THR A 209 -2.72 1.50 -5.56
C THR A 209 -1.81 0.43 -6.16
N THR A 210 -1.80 0.36 -7.49
CA THR A 210 -0.85 -0.49 -8.23
C THR A 210 0.51 0.16 -8.41
N LEU A 211 0.62 1.46 -8.12
CA LEU A 211 1.88 2.20 -8.16
C LEU A 211 2.76 1.84 -6.97
N GLY A 212 4.08 1.97 -7.14
CA GLY A 212 5.06 1.75 -6.07
C GLY A 212 6.11 0.68 -6.37
N HIS A 213 6.34 0.35 -7.67
CA HIS A 213 7.40 -0.58 -8.06
C HIS A 213 8.78 0.05 -7.85
N SER A 214 8.98 1.24 -8.37
CA SER A 214 10.30 1.87 -8.40
C SER A 214 10.55 2.78 -7.21
N ASP A 215 11.83 2.96 -6.90
CA ASP A 215 12.25 3.93 -5.87
C ASP A 215 11.89 5.36 -6.28
N GLU A 216 11.88 5.68 -7.59
CA GLU A 216 11.44 6.96 -8.10
C GLU A 216 9.98 7.24 -7.74
N THR A 217 9.10 6.24 -7.86
CA THR A 217 7.69 6.39 -7.47
C THR A 217 7.54 6.58 -5.97
N LEU A 218 8.25 5.78 -5.16
CA LEU A 218 8.13 5.84 -3.71
C LEU A 218 8.71 7.14 -3.11
N ASN A 219 9.67 7.76 -3.79
CA ASN A 219 10.24 9.06 -3.41
C ASN A 219 9.55 10.25 -4.12
N ASP A 220 8.52 10.02 -4.94
CA ASP A 220 7.74 11.10 -5.55
C ASP A 220 6.87 11.80 -4.49
N PRO A 221 7.00 13.12 -4.30
CA PRO A 221 6.21 13.86 -3.32
C PRO A 221 4.69 13.76 -3.56
N ALA A 222 4.24 13.63 -4.81
CA ALA A 222 2.82 13.45 -5.12
C ALA A 222 2.35 12.05 -4.71
N PHE A 223 3.18 11.01 -4.83
CA PHE A 223 2.88 9.68 -4.32
C PHE A 223 2.80 9.68 -2.79
N GLY A 224 3.80 10.26 -2.10
CA GLY A 224 3.78 10.39 -0.65
C GLY A 224 2.51 11.09 -0.14
N ARG A 225 2.11 12.19 -0.79
CA ARG A 225 0.86 12.92 -0.49
C ARG A 225 -0.38 12.05 -0.76
N LEU A 226 -0.43 11.32 -1.86
CA LEU A 226 -1.55 10.43 -2.19
C LEU A 226 -1.77 9.40 -1.08
N ILE A 227 -0.69 8.74 -0.64
CA ILE A 227 -0.78 7.73 0.41
C ILE A 227 -1.12 8.35 1.76
N ALA A 228 -0.58 9.53 2.07
CA ALA A 228 -0.90 10.28 3.30
C ALA A 228 -2.38 10.68 3.36
N ASN A 229 -2.92 11.23 2.26
CA ASN A 229 -4.34 11.56 2.16
C ASN A 229 -5.21 10.30 2.29
N ALA A 230 -4.80 9.20 1.65
CA ALA A 230 -5.50 7.92 1.77
C ALA A 230 -5.51 7.41 3.21
N LEU A 231 -4.38 7.50 3.92
CA LEU A 231 -4.29 7.11 5.33
C LEU A 231 -5.22 7.95 6.19
N LEU A 232 -5.22 9.27 6.03
CA LEU A 232 -6.15 10.17 6.75
C LEU A 232 -7.61 9.85 6.42
N PHE A 233 -7.93 9.55 5.17
CA PHE A 233 -9.28 9.21 4.74
C PHE A 233 -9.77 7.91 5.38
N VAL A 234 -8.98 6.84 5.28
CA VAL A 234 -9.40 5.53 5.81
C VAL A 234 -9.48 5.52 7.34
N THR A 235 -8.79 6.43 8.02
CA THR A 235 -8.82 6.58 9.48
C THR A 235 -9.80 7.66 9.96
N ASP A 236 -10.67 8.18 9.08
CA ASP A 236 -11.68 9.21 9.39
C ASP A 236 -11.06 10.49 9.99
N ASN A 237 -9.98 10.96 9.36
CA ASN A 237 -9.25 12.17 9.73
C ASN A 237 -9.08 13.16 8.56
N LEU A 238 -9.78 12.94 7.43
CA LEU A 238 -9.76 13.79 6.24
C LEU A 238 -11.16 14.29 5.92
N SER A 239 -11.33 15.62 5.82
CA SER A 239 -12.62 16.21 5.43
C SER A 239 -12.95 15.94 3.95
N ASP A 240 -14.19 16.19 3.57
CA ASP A 240 -14.63 16.15 2.17
C ASP A 240 -13.88 17.14 1.26
N GLN A 241 -13.23 18.16 1.84
CA GLN A 241 -12.37 19.09 1.11
C GLN A 241 -10.91 18.67 1.04
N GLY A 242 -10.55 17.49 1.58
CA GLY A 242 -9.17 17.01 1.63
C GLY A 242 -8.29 17.74 2.66
N ILE A 243 -8.90 18.30 3.69
CA ILE A 243 -8.21 18.96 4.80
C ILE A 243 -8.25 18.02 6.01
N ALA A 244 -7.12 17.85 6.69
CA ALA A 244 -7.08 17.08 7.92
C ALA A 244 -8.03 17.69 8.95
N GLU A 245 -9.00 16.92 9.44
CA GLU A 245 -10.03 17.39 10.39
C GLU A 245 -9.52 17.48 11.82
N VAL A 246 -8.38 16.87 12.09
CA VAL A 246 -7.78 16.81 13.42
C VAL A 246 -6.34 17.29 13.38
N THR A 247 -5.92 17.98 14.43
CA THR A 247 -4.51 18.23 14.67
C THR A 247 -3.95 17.02 15.39
N LEU A 248 -3.01 16.32 14.77
CA LEU A 248 -2.26 15.25 15.40
C LEU A 248 -1.09 15.82 16.19
N GLU A 249 -0.80 15.24 17.36
CA GLU A 249 0.40 15.61 18.11
C GLU A 249 1.64 15.36 17.27
N PRO A 250 2.61 16.31 17.22
CA PRO A 250 3.87 16.08 16.52
C PRO A 250 4.59 14.86 17.09
N VAL A 251 5.19 14.07 16.22
CA VAL A 251 6.14 13.04 16.64
C VAL A 251 7.41 13.74 17.10
N THR A 252 7.58 13.86 18.43
CA THR A 252 8.65 14.67 19.02
C THR A 252 9.99 13.97 19.12
N ASP A 253 10.01 12.66 18.99
CA ASP A 253 11.24 11.84 19.17
C ASP A 253 12.18 11.91 17.94
N GLY A 254 11.92 12.84 17.06
CA GLY A 254 12.83 13.42 16.04
C GLY A 254 13.53 12.46 15.06
N VAL A 255 13.55 11.15 15.30
CA VAL A 255 14.40 10.25 14.51
C VAL A 255 13.74 8.89 14.19
N ASN A 256 12.75 8.42 14.95
CA ASN A 256 12.18 7.10 14.72
C ASN A 256 10.65 7.15 14.56
N ILE A 257 10.20 7.48 13.35
CA ILE A 257 8.81 7.20 12.95
C ILE A 257 8.59 5.71 12.71
N ILE A 258 9.67 4.94 12.58
CA ILE A 258 9.64 3.50 12.29
C ILE A 258 10.22 2.74 13.48
N ASN A 259 9.42 1.87 14.07
CA ASN A 259 9.90 0.83 14.97
C ASN A 259 9.98 -0.48 14.16
N THR A 260 11.18 -0.97 13.93
CA THR A 260 11.36 -2.30 13.34
C THR A 260 10.99 -3.35 14.38
N VAL A 261 9.95 -4.10 14.12
CA VAL A 261 9.73 -5.36 14.82
C VAL A 261 10.82 -6.31 14.33
N SER A 262 11.56 -6.92 15.24
CA SER A 262 12.67 -7.83 14.89
C SER A 262 12.21 -8.79 13.79
N ALA A 263 12.99 -8.89 12.73
CA ALA A 263 12.74 -9.88 11.69
C ALA A 263 12.72 -11.29 12.34
N PRO A 264 11.86 -12.20 11.88
CA PRO A 264 11.92 -13.60 12.32
C PRO A 264 13.32 -14.14 12.14
N GLU A 265 13.72 -15.01 13.05
CA GLU A 265 15.04 -15.67 12.96
C GLU A 265 15.17 -16.36 11.58
N GLY A 266 16.22 -16.03 10.83
CA GLY A 266 16.45 -16.54 9.47
C GLY A 266 15.96 -15.66 8.32
N VAL A 267 15.33 -14.50 8.58
CA VAL A 267 15.01 -13.52 7.55
C VAL A 267 16.13 -12.49 7.46
N VAL A 268 16.74 -12.38 6.31
CA VAL A 268 17.85 -11.46 6.03
C VAL A 268 17.43 -10.49 4.92
N PHE A 269 17.55 -9.19 5.18
CA PHE A 269 17.50 -8.18 4.13
C PHE A 269 18.84 -8.13 3.39
N LEU A 270 18.80 -8.32 2.07
CA LEU A 270 20.02 -8.34 1.26
C LEU A 270 20.54 -6.93 0.91
N GLY A 271 19.71 -5.89 1.06
CA GLY A 271 20.03 -4.54 0.57
C GLY A 271 20.17 -4.49 -0.97
N GLU A 272 20.43 -3.30 -1.52
CA GLU A 272 20.52 -3.11 -2.97
C GLU A 272 21.65 -3.96 -3.61
N GLN A 273 22.84 -3.97 -3.00
CA GLN A 273 23.98 -4.73 -3.51
C GLN A 273 23.76 -6.26 -3.36
N GLY A 274 23.16 -6.69 -2.28
CA GLY A 274 22.82 -8.09 -2.05
C GLY A 274 21.71 -8.56 -2.98
N MET A 275 20.75 -7.71 -3.31
CA MET A 275 19.69 -7.99 -4.29
C MET A 275 20.26 -8.13 -5.70
N ASP A 276 21.17 -7.23 -6.14
CA ASP A 276 21.86 -7.34 -7.43
C ASP A 276 22.67 -8.65 -7.51
N CYS A 277 23.36 -9.01 -6.42
CA CYS A 277 24.06 -10.28 -6.29
C CYS A 277 23.08 -11.48 -6.42
N ALA A 278 21.95 -11.44 -5.70
CA ALA A 278 20.94 -12.50 -5.74
C ALA A 278 20.36 -12.68 -7.15
N PHE A 279 20.03 -11.58 -7.85
CA PHE A 279 19.58 -11.62 -9.23
C PHE A 279 20.62 -12.23 -10.17
N ARG A 280 21.91 -11.89 -10.00
CA ARG A 280 23.00 -12.47 -10.81
C ARG A 280 23.10 -13.97 -10.55
N GLN A 281 23.04 -14.41 -9.30
CA GLN A 281 23.09 -15.85 -8.97
C GLN A 281 21.89 -16.61 -9.55
N LEU A 282 20.69 -16.06 -9.45
CA LEU A 282 19.48 -16.62 -10.06
C LEU A 282 19.55 -16.62 -11.58
N ALA A 283 20.05 -15.55 -12.21
CA ALA A 283 20.24 -15.46 -13.65
C ALA A 283 21.29 -16.45 -14.18
N ILE A 284 22.38 -16.65 -13.44
CA ILE A 284 23.41 -17.64 -13.78
C ILE A 284 22.84 -19.07 -13.67
N ALA A 285 22.11 -19.35 -12.59
CA ALA A 285 21.59 -20.70 -12.35
C ALA A 285 20.38 -21.05 -13.26
N ALA A 286 19.50 -20.11 -13.51
CA ALA A 286 18.24 -20.33 -14.24
C ALA A 286 18.24 -19.81 -15.67
N GLY A 287 19.09 -18.84 -16.00
CA GLY A 287 19.09 -18.13 -17.28
C GLY A 287 19.08 -19.03 -18.50
N PRO A 288 19.98 -20.03 -18.62
CA PRO A 288 19.98 -20.94 -19.75
C PRO A 288 18.73 -21.81 -19.82
N CYS A 289 18.17 -22.19 -18.67
CA CYS A 289 16.99 -23.03 -18.60
C CYS A 289 15.72 -22.22 -18.95
N TYR A 290 15.57 -21.02 -18.40
CA TYR A 290 14.45 -20.14 -18.72
C TYR A 290 14.47 -19.66 -20.18
N LEU A 291 15.63 -19.34 -20.72
CA LEU A 291 15.79 -19.02 -22.15
C LEU A 291 15.34 -20.17 -23.03
N GLY A 292 15.67 -21.42 -22.68
CA GLY A 292 15.19 -22.61 -23.39
C GLY A 292 13.66 -22.75 -23.37
N CYS A 293 12.99 -22.33 -22.25
CA CYS A 293 11.53 -22.38 -22.15
C CYS A 293 10.84 -21.24 -22.93
N ILE A 294 11.49 -20.09 -23.10
CA ILE A 294 10.92 -18.89 -23.74
C ILE A 294 11.16 -18.90 -25.25
N LEU A 295 12.27 -19.48 -25.70
CA LEU A 295 12.66 -19.50 -27.11
C LEU A 295 11.94 -20.60 -27.94
N ASN A 296 11.05 -21.38 -27.34
CA ASN A 296 10.19 -22.31 -28.07
C ASN A 296 8.82 -21.65 -28.36
N PRO A 297 8.63 -20.99 -29.53
CA PRO A 297 7.52 -20.04 -29.74
C PRO A 297 6.18 -20.70 -30.07
N LEU A 298 6.04 -22.01 -29.98
CA LEU A 298 4.87 -22.69 -30.52
C LEU A 298 3.76 -23.01 -29.54
N GLU A 299 3.98 -22.91 -28.24
CA GLU A 299 2.89 -23.20 -27.29
C GLU A 299 3.01 -22.40 -25.96
N TRP A 300 2.28 -21.29 -25.86
CA TRP A 300 1.99 -20.64 -24.59
C TRP A 300 0.89 -21.45 -23.89
N GLY A 301 1.27 -22.46 -23.14
CA GLY A 301 0.33 -23.36 -22.49
C GLY A 301 0.95 -24.05 -21.26
N GLU A 302 0.28 -25.10 -20.80
CA GLU A 302 0.64 -25.90 -19.62
C GLU A 302 2.08 -26.46 -19.68
N GLU A 303 2.62 -26.74 -20.90
CA GLU A 303 3.98 -27.23 -21.11
C GLU A 303 5.04 -26.17 -20.79
N THR A 304 4.81 -24.89 -21.11
CA THR A 304 5.71 -23.79 -20.77
C THR A 304 5.77 -23.59 -19.25
N GLN A 305 4.66 -23.73 -18.55
CA GLN A 305 4.62 -23.66 -17.09
C GLN A 305 5.33 -24.86 -16.44
N THR A 306 5.19 -26.03 -17.02
CA THR A 306 5.88 -27.24 -16.56
C THR A 306 7.39 -27.13 -16.78
N CYS A 307 7.81 -26.55 -17.91
CA CYS A 307 9.21 -26.24 -18.19
C CYS A 307 9.78 -25.25 -17.18
N LYS A 308 9.06 -24.14 -16.90
CA LYS A 308 9.47 -23.16 -15.88
C LYS A 308 9.61 -23.78 -14.49
N ARG A 309 8.65 -24.57 -14.04
CA ARG A 309 8.74 -25.30 -12.76
C ARG A 309 9.91 -26.28 -12.69
N SER A 310 10.31 -26.85 -13.83
CA SER A 310 11.51 -27.71 -13.91
C SER A 310 12.80 -26.88 -13.76
N CYS A 311 12.81 -25.65 -14.23
CA CYS A 311 13.93 -24.71 -14.02
C CYS A 311 14.02 -24.25 -12.58
N GLU A 312 12.90 -23.95 -11.93
CA GLU A 312 12.82 -23.53 -10.54
C GLU A 312 13.43 -24.54 -9.57
N ARG A 313 13.32 -25.86 -9.86
CA ARG A 313 13.96 -26.91 -9.07
C ARG A 313 15.50 -26.94 -9.17
N LYS A 314 16.08 -26.16 -10.06
CA LYS A 314 17.54 -26.03 -10.23
C LYS A 314 18.07 -24.71 -9.68
N LEU A 315 17.20 -23.90 -9.10
CA LEU A 315 17.61 -22.66 -8.43
C LEU A 315 18.37 -22.97 -7.13
N PRO A 316 19.37 -22.16 -6.80
CA PRO A 316 20.02 -22.27 -5.48
C PRO A 316 18.98 -22.03 -4.38
N SER A 317 19.16 -22.69 -3.27
CA SER A 317 18.34 -22.48 -2.06
C SER A 317 18.49 -21.06 -1.54
N SER A 318 17.49 -20.59 -0.78
CA SER A 318 17.57 -19.28 -0.12
C SER A 318 18.83 -19.15 0.75
N ASP A 319 19.22 -20.22 1.44
CA ASP A 319 20.42 -20.24 2.30
C ASP A 319 21.72 -20.08 1.48
N GLU A 320 21.79 -20.69 0.29
CA GLU A 320 22.94 -20.53 -0.60
C GLU A 320 23.03 -19.11 -1.16
N ILE A 321 21.90 -18.49 -1.51
CA ILE A 321 21.83 -17.10 -1.98
C ILE A 321 22.23 -16.14 -0.84
N ILE A 322 21.66 -16.33 0.35
CA ILE A 322 21.95 -15.51 1.53
C ILE A 322 23.44 -15.62 1.88
N GLY A 323 23.98 -16.83 1.93
CA GLY A 323 25.40 -17.08 2.24
C GLY A 323 26.37 -16.43 1.25
N HIS A 324 25.93 -16.19 -0.01
CA HIS A 324 26.76 -15.55 -1.03
C HIS A 324 26.58 -14.03 -1.12
N CYS A 325 25.38 -13.53 -0.79
CA CYS A 325 24.96 -12.18 -1.12
C CYS A 325 24.64 -11.31 0.10
N ALA A 326 24.60 -11.88 1.30
CA ALA A 326 24.47 -11.08 2.53
C ALA A 326 25.71 -10.20 2.72
N PRO A 327 25.56 -8.94 3.15
CA PRO A 327 26.69 -8.10 3.51
C PRO A 327 27.48 -8.79 4.66
N GLU A 328 28.78 -8.76 4.58
CA GLU A 328 29.65 -9.23 5.70
C GLU A 328 29.31 -8.39 6.94
N ALA A 329 28.98 -9.07 8.03
CA ALA A 329 28.53 -8.49 9.29
C ALA A 329 29.63 -7.73 10.04
#